data_cddab629cdfb02ab4e53b3353d691c98
#
_entry.id   cddab629cdfb02ab4e53b3353d691c98
#
_cell.length_a   1.000
_cell.length_b   1.000
_cell.length_c   1.000
_cell.angle_alpha   90.00
_cell.angle_beta   90.00
_cell.angle_gamma   90.00
#
_symmetry.space_group_name_H-M   'P 1'
#
loop_
_entity.id
_entity.type
_entity.pdbx_description
1 polymer ?
#
loop_
_entity_poly.entity_id
_entity_poly.type
_entity_poly.pdbx_seq_one_letter_code
_entity_poly.pdbx_strand_id
1 'polypeptide(L)'
;MIIDLYGFGPALAAGALMTVKLALSALCLGLVLGLLGALAKTSPYKPLQWLGGTYSTLVRGIPELLWVLLIYFGTVNLMRALGEFFGNPELELNAFAAGVIALGLCFGAYATEVFRGAILAIPKGHREAGVALGLSKWRIFTKLIMPQMWRIALPGLGNLFMILMKDTALVSVIGLEEIMRHAQIGVTVSKQPFTFYMVAAFMYLGLTILAMTGMHFLEKRAARGFARSAQ
;
A
#
# COMPACT_ATOMS: atom_id res chain seq x y z
N MET A 1 -27.71 3.01 -25.03
CA MET A 1 -27.97 1.81 -24.21
C MET A 1 -27.73 2.23 -22.77
N ILE A 2 -28.80 2.49 -22.00
CA ILE A 2 -28.68 2.85 -20.58
C ILE A 2 -28.37 1.53 -19.85
N ILE A 3 -27.21 1.46 -19.21
CA ILE A 3 -26.86 0.31 -18.36
C ILE A 3 -27.79 0.36 -17.15
N ASP A 4 -28.72 -0.60 -17.08
CA ASP A 4 -29.59 -0.74 -15.92
C ASP A 4 -28.80 -1.39 -14.78
N LEU A 5 -28.53 -0.63 -13.71
CA LEU A 5 -27.82 -1.09 -12.52
C LEU A 5 -28.79 -1.57 -11.42
N TYR A 6 -30.06 -1.77 -11.72
CA TYR A 6 -31.04 -2.29 -10.76
C TYR A 6 -31.02 -1.57 -9.40
N GLY A 7 -30.76 -0.27 -9.40
CA GLY A 7 -30.64 0.54 -8.18
C GLY A 7 -29.32 0.44 -7.43
N PHE A 8 -28.33 -0.33 -7.89
CA PHE A 8 -27.01 -0.50 -7.24
C PHE A 8 -26.05 0.69 -7.42
N GLY A 9 -26.40 1.73 -8.20
CA GLY A 9 -25.55 2.89 -8.44
C GLY A 9 -24.99 3.53 -7.16
N PRO A 10 -25.84 3.90 -6.18
CA PRO A 10 -25.37 4.46 -4.91
C PRO A 10 -24.48 3.53 -4.10
N ALA A 11 -24.77 2.23 -4.08
CA ALA A 11 -23.96 1.22 -3.39
C ALA A 11 -22.56 1.09 -4.01
N LEU A 12 -22.49 1.04 -5.35
CA LEU A 12 -21.21 1.03 -6.08
C LEU A 12 -20.40 2.31 -5.82
N ALA A 13 -21.05 3.48 -5.77
CA ALA A 13 -20.38 4.74 -5.43
C ALA A 13 -19.84 4.74 -3.98
N ALA A 14 -20.60 4.21 -3.02
CA ALA A 14 -20.15 4.01 -1.65
C ALA A 14 -18.97 3.03 -1.59
N GLY A 15 -19.04 1.94 -2.37
CA GLY A 15 -17.96 0.99 -2.55
C GLY A 15 -16.67 1.64 -3.10
N ALA A 16 -16.79 2.56 -4.06
CA ALA A 16 -15.64 3.31 -4.59
C ALA A 16 -14.97 4.16 -3.49
N LEU A 17 -15.76 4.81 -2.65
CA LEU A 17 -15.23 5.56 -1.51
C LEU A 17 -14.53 4.63 -0.50
N MET A 18 -15.08 3.45 -0.24
CA MET A 18 -14.47 2.45 0.63
C MET A 18 -13.16 1.94 0.05
N THR A 19 -13.11 1.64 -1.26
CA THR A 19 -11.89 1.27 -2.00
C THR A 19 -10.77 2.31 -1.80
N VAL A 20 -11.09 3.60 -1.99
CA VAL A 20 -10.12 4.69 -1.81
C VAL A 20 -9.66 4.81 -0.35
N LYS A 21 -10.58 4.73 0.61
CA LYS A 21 -10.23 4.75 2.05
C LYS A 21 -9.30 3.61 2.41
N LEU A 22 -9.61 2.40 1.95
CA LEU A 22 -8.79 1.22 2.19
C LEU A 22 -7.39 1.38 1.59
N ALA A 23 -7.31 1.78 0.31
CA ALA A 23 -6.05 1.98 -0.38
C ALA A 23 -5.15 3.04 0.29
N LEU A 24 -5.72 4.19 0.67
CA LEU A 24 -4.96 5.26 1.33
C LEU A 24 -4.50 4.85 2.73
N SER A 25 -5.35 4.16 3.50
CA SER A 25 -4.98 3.66 4.83
C SER A 25 -3.86 2.61 4.74
N ALA A 26 -3.98 1.66 3.81
CA ALA A 26 -2.94 0.65 3.56
C ALA A 26 -1.64 1.27 3.03
N LEU A 27 -1.74 2.30 2.16
CA LEU A 27 -0.59 3.08 1.69
C LEU A 27 0.17 3.73 2.85
N CYS A 28 -0.54 4.42 3.75
CA CYS A 28 0.10 5.07 4.91
C CYS A 28 0.86 4.06 5.79
N LEU A 29 0.22 2.94 6.13
CA LEU A 29 0.87 1.88 6.90
C LEU A 29 2.05 1.29 6.13
N GLY A 30 1.87 0.99 4.85
CA GLY A 30 2.88 0.37 4.02
C GLY A 30 4.08 1.27 3.73
N LEU A 31 3.91 2.59 3.61
CA LEU A 31 5.03 3.54 3.50
C LEU A 31 5.91 3.53 4.76
N VAL A 32 5.29 3.48 5.94
CA VAL A 32 6.02 3.37 7.21
C VAL A 32 6.80 2.06 7.28
N LEU A 33 6.12 0.93 7.03
CA LEU A 33 6.75 -0.39 7.05
C LEU A 33 7.86 -0.50 6.00
N GLY A 34 7.63 0.02 4.79
CA GLY A 34 8.59 0.03 3.70
C GLY A 34 9.85 0.83 4.02
N LEU A 35 9.69 2.02 4.61
CA LEU A 35 10.83 2.84 5.03
C LEU A 35 11.62 2.16 6.14
N LEU A 36 10.95 1.63 7.17
CA LEU A 36 11.59 0.89 8.26
C LEU A 36 12.33 -0.35 7.74
N GLY A 37 11.72 -1.12 6.84
CA GLY A 37 12.34 -2.26 6.18
C GLY A 37 13.58 -1.89 5.38
N ALA A 38 13.54 -0.80 4.61
CA ALA A 38 14.68 -0.30 3.84
C ALA A 38 15.82 0.17 4.75
N LEU A 39 15.51 0.88 5.82
CA LEU A 39 16.50 1.30 6.82
C LEU A 39 17.13 0.10 7.53
N ALA A 40 16.35 -0.91 7.86
CA ALA A 40 16.84 -2.16 8.43
C ALA A 40 17.80 -2.86 7.47
N LYS A 41 17.43 -3.01 6.18
CA LYS A 41 18.26 -3.66 5.14
C LYS A 41 19.54 -2.88 4.80
N THR A 42 19.54 -1.58 4.98
CA THR A 42 20.73 -0.71 4.73
C THR A 42 21.51 -0.40 6.01
N SER A 43 21.11 -0.94 7.15
CA SER A 43 21.80 -0.80 8.43
C SER A 43 23.17 -1.48 8.42
N PRO A 44 24.16 -1.00 9.19
CA PRO A 44 25.42 -1.71 9.40
C PRO A 44 25.27 -2.97 10.30
N TYR A 45 24.14 -3.12 11.01
CA TYR A 45 23.91 -4.23 11.93
C TYR A 45 23.27 -5.42 11.22
N LYS A 46 23.99 -6.56 11.16
CA LYS A 46 23.53 -7.81 10.50
C LYS A 46 22.15 -8.31 10.96
N PRO A 47 21.79 -8.29 12.27
CA PRO A 47 20.45 -8.71 12.70
C PRO A 47 19.32 -7.86 12.08
N LEU A 48 19.51 -6.55 11.96
CA LEU A 48 18.53 -5.67 11.32
C LEU A 48 18.43 -5.95 9.81
N GLN A 49 19.58 -6.18 9.14
CA GLN A 49 19.56 -6.57 7.72
C GLN A 49 18.79 -7.87 7.52
N TRP A 50 19.01 -8.84 8.41
CA TRP A 50 18.33 -10.13 8.35
C TRP A 50 16.81 -9.96 8.56
N LEU A 51 16.38 -9.21 9.58
CA LEU A 51 14.96 -8.92 9.83
C LEU A 51 14.29 -8.25 8.62
N GLY A 52 14.88 -7.18 8.09
CA GLY A 52 14.34 -6.49 6.91
C GLY A 52 14.35 -7.36 5.66
N GLY A 53 15.37 -8.22 5.51
CA GLY A 53 15.48 -9.19 4.42
C GLY A 53 14.39 -10.27 4.52
N THR A 54 14.24 -10.90 5.66
CA THR A 54 13.22 -11.92 5.91
C THR A 54 11.81 -11.36 5.69
N TYR A 55 11.51 -10.18 6.26
CA TYR A 55 10.24 -9.50 6.04
C TYR A 55 9.92 -9.33 4.56
N SER A 56 10.82 -8.66 3.81
CA SER A 56 10.54 -8.38 2.41
C SER A 56 10.50 -9.64 1.54
N THR A 57 11.31 -10.65 1.82
CA THR A 57 11.33 -11.89 1.04
C THR A 57 10.13 -12.76 1.33
N LEU A 58 9.79 -12.95 2.60
CA LEU A 58 8.68 -13.82 3.01
C LEU A 58 7.33 -13.23 2.55
N VAL A 59 7.12 -11.93 2.80
CA VAL A 59 5.83 -11.30 2.46
C VAL A 59 5.61 -11.25 0.95
N ARG A 60 6.63 -10.98 0.17
CA ARG A 60 6.54 -10.95 -1.31
C ARG A 60 6.51 -12.35 -1.94
N GLY A 61 6.91 -13.39 -1.20
CA GLY A 61 6.87 -14.77 -1.67
C GLY A 61 5.52 -15.46 -1.52
N ILE A 62 4.57 -14.85 -0.81
CA ILE A 62 3.23 -15.39 -0.57
C ILE A 62 2.21 -14.49 -1.29
N PRO A 63 1.21 -15.06 -2.01
CA PRO A 63 0.16 -14.29 -2.67
C PRO A 63 -0.59 -13.36 -1.70
N GLU A 64 -0.90 -12.14 -2.14
CA GLU A 64 -1.55 -11.10 -1.32
C GLU A 64 -2.90 -11.57 -0.76
N LEU A 65 -3.69 -12.32 -1.53
CA LEU A 65 -4.96 -12.88 -1.09
C LEU A 65 -4.78 -13.79 0.14
N LEU A 66 -3.72 -14.58 0.18
CA LEU A 66 -3.45 -15.44 1.34
C LEU A 66 -3.12 -14.61 2.58
N TRP A 67 -2.40 -13.49 2.44
CA TRP A 67 -2.18 -12.57 3.55
C TRP A 67 -3.48 -11.97 4.08
N VAL A 68 -4.41 -11.58 3.20
CA VAL A 68 -5.74 -11.10 3.60
C VAL A 68 -6.48 -12.15 4.42
N LEU A 69 -6.51 -13.41 3.94
CA LEU A 69 -7.18 -14.51 4.62
C LEU A 69 -6.49 -14.90 5.95
N LEU A 70 -5.16 -15.01 5.95
CA LEU A 70 -4.40 -15.37 7.14
C LEU A 70 -4.52 -14.34 8.25
N ILE A 71 -4.49 -13.04 7.90
CA ILE A 71 -4.63 -11.96 8.88
C ILE A 71 -6.06 -11.91 9.40
N TYR A 72 -7.06 -11.96 8.54
CA TYR A 72 -8.45 -11.89 8.97
C TYR A 72 -8.84 -13.08 9.84
N PHE A 73 -8.70 -14.31 9.34
CA PHE A 73 -9.08 -15.53 10.07
C PHE A 73 -8.12 -15.87 11.21
N GLY A 74 -6.83 -15.57 11.05
CA GLY A 74 -5.84 -15.78 12.12
C GLY A 74 -6.05 -14.85 13.32
N THR A 75 -6.46 -13.60 13.08
CA THR A 75 -6.74 -12.64 14.15
C THR A 75 -8.04 -12.92 14.89
N VAL A 76 -9.04 -13.56 14.28
CA VAL A 76 -10.28 -13.95 14.96
C VAL A 76 -9.98 -14.79 16.21
N ASN A 77 -9.16 -15.84 16.07
CA ASN A 77 -8.79 -16.68 17.18
C ASN A 77 -7.93 -15.97 18.22
N LEU A 78 -6.99 -15.13 17.77
CA LEU A 78 -6.15 -14.33 18.65
C LEU A 78 -6.98 -13.30 19.44
N MET A 79 -7.89 -12.60 18.77
CA MET A 79 -8.76 -11.59 19.39
C MET A 79 -9.71 -12.22 20.40
N ARG A 80 -10.24 -13.42 20.11
CA ARG A 80 -11.06 -14.18 21.08
C ARG A 80 -10.26 -14.51 22.33
N ALA A 81 -9.05 -15.07 22.18
CA ALA A 81 -8.18 -15.41 23.31
C ALA A 81 -7.78 -14.17 24.13
N LEU A 82 -7.48 -13.04 23.47
CA LEU A 82 -7.19 -11.77 24.14
C LEU A 82 -8.45 -11.21 24.81
N GLY A 83 -9.62 -11.30 24.17
CA GLY A 83 -10.89 -10.87 24.71
C GLY A 83 -11.26 -11.62 26.00
N GLU A 84 -11.06 -12.93 26.01
CA GLU A 84 -11.23 -13.78 27.21
C GLU A 84 -10.28 -13.33 28.33
N PHE A 85 -8.99 -13.07 27.99
CA PHE A 85 -7.98 -12.65 28.97
C PHE A 85 -8.27 -11.25 29.55
N PHE A 86 -8.77 -10.30 28.74
CA PHE A 86 -9.07 -8.93 29.17
C PHE A 86 -10.52 -8.72 29.62
N GLY A 87 -11.37 -9.76 29.65
CA GLY A 87 -12.76 -9.69 30.05
C GLY A 87 -13.67 -8.97 29.04
N ASN A 88 -13.26 -8.86 27.79
CA ASN A 88 -14.03 -8.30 26.69
C ASN A 88 -14.15 -9.30 25.52
N PRO A 89 -15.09 -10.27 25.60
CA PRO A 89 -15.23 -11.35 24.63
C PRO A 89 -15.66 -10.90 23.23
N GLU A 90 -16.12 -9.65 23.05
CA GLU A 90 -16.54 -9.08 21.79
C GLU A 90 -15.42 -8.38 21.00
N LEU A 91 -14.17 -8.64 21.38
CA LEU A 91 -13.03 -8.03 20.68
C LEU A 91 -12.88 -8.67 19.29
N GLU A 92 -13.27 -7.96 18.25
CA GLU A 92 -13.17 -8.44 16.86
C GLU A 92 -12.38 -7.44 15.99
N LEU A 93 -11.56 -7.97 15.08
CA LEU A 93 -10.94 -7.18 14.03
C LEU A 93 -11.92 -7.09 12.86
N ASN A 94 -12.39 -5.88 12.56
CA ASN A 94 -13.27 -5.68 11.42
C ASN A 94 -12.54 -5.89 10.07
N ALA A 95 -13.30 -6.19 9.01
CA ALA A 95 -12.76 -6.48 7.68
C ALA A 95 -11.91 -5.30 7.12
N PHE A 96 -12.26 -4.06 7.44
CA PHE A 96 -11.50 -2.89 7.02
C PHE A 96 -10.10 -2.87 7.65
N ALA A 97 -10.00 -3.05 8.97
CA ALA A 97 -8.71 -3.05 9.67
C ALA A 97 -7.84 -4.24 9.23
N ALA A 98 -8.45 -5.42 9.06
CA ALA A 98 -7.74 -6.60 8.53
C ALA A 98 -7.19 -6.33 7.12
N GLY A 99 -8.00 -5.73 6.25
CA GLY A 99 -7.59 -5.33 4.90
C GLY A 99 -6.45 -4.30 4.91
N VAL A 100 -6.53 -3.27 5.76
CA VAL A 100 -5.46 -2.27 5.91
C VAL A 100 -4.15 -2.91 6.35
N ILE A 101 -4.20 -3.82 7.34
CA ILE A 101 -3.00 -4.52 7.84
C ILE A 101 -2.42 -5.42 6.75
N ALA A 102 -3.24 -6.24 6.10
CA ALA A 102 -2.79 -7.18 5.08
C ALA A 102 -2.18 -6.47 3.87
N LEU A 103 -2.92 -5.54 3.28
CA LEU A 103 -2.46 -4.81 2.11
C LEU A 103 -1.30 -3.86 2.45
N GLY A 104 -1.32 -3.24 3.62
CA GLY A 104 -0.22 -2.40 4.11
C GLY A 104 1.06 -3.19 4.35
N LEU A 105 0.95 -4.43 4.88
CA LEU A 105 2.07 -5.35 5.04
C LEU A 105 2.68 -5.72 3.67
N CYS A 106 1.85 -6.10 2.71
CA CYS A 106 2.28 -6.46 1.36
C CYS A 106 2.91 -5.27 0.64
N PHE A 107 2.23 -4.12 0.58
CA PHE A 107 2.76 -2.89 0.01
C PHE A 107 4.10 -2.50 0.65
N GLY A 108 4.20 -2.56 1.98
CA GLY A 108 5.42 -2.25 2.72
C GLY A 108 6.60 -3.12 2.35
N ALA A 109 6.37 -4.41 2.08
CA ALA A 109 7.42 -5.34 1.65
C ALA A 109 7.97 -4.96 0.26
N TYR A 110 7.11 -4.58 -0.68
CA TYR A 110 7.54 -4.08 -1.99
C TYR A 110 8.20 -2.69 -1.87
N ALA A 111 7.61 -1.78 -1.09
CA ALA A 111 8.14 -0.45 -0.85
C ALA A 111 9.52 -0.48 -0.17
N THR A 112 9.81 -1.50 0.65
CA THR A 112 11.13 -1.75 1.23
C THR A 112 12.20 -1.82 0.14
N GLU A 113 11.97 -2.54 -0.95
CA GLU A 113 12.95 -2.65 -2.03
C GLU A 113 13.06 -1.37 -2.84
N VAL A 114 11.95 -0.66 -3.06
CA VAL A 114 11.96 0.64 -3.75
C VAL A 114 12.76 1.67 -2.94
N PHE A 115 12.51 1.80 -1.65
CA PHE A 115 13.27 2.71 -0.79
C PHE A 115 14.74 2.30 -0.66
N ARG A 116 15.01 1.00 -0.52
CA ARG A 116 16.39 0.49 -0.48
C ARG A 116 17.15 0.83 -1.77
N GLY A 117 16.55 0.57 -2.92
CA GLY A 117 17.10 0.94 -4.22
C GLY A 117 17.39 2.44 -4.33
N ALA A 118 16.44 3.27 -3.89
CA ALA A 118 16.59 4.72 -3.88
C ALA A 118 17.72 5.20 -2.95
N ILE A 119 17.86 4.62 -1.75
CA ILE A 119 18.96 4.95 -0.82
C ILE A 119 20.33 4.59 -1.43
N LEU A 120 20.41 3.44 -2.09
CA LEU A 120 21.66 2.97 -2.70
C LEU A 120 22.04 3.74 -3.97
N ALA A 121 21.06 4.34 -4.65
CA ALA A 121 21.30 5.17 -5.84
C ALA A 121 21.87 6.56 -5.49
N ILE A 122 21.84 6.98 -4.21
CA ILE A 122 22.43 8.26 -3.79
C ILE A 122 23.95 8.10 -3.69
N PRO A 123 24.74 8.97 -4.36
CA PRO A 123 26.19 8.93 -4.29
C PRO A 123 26.73 9.03 -2.86
N LYS A 124 27.70 8.19 -2.51
CA LYS A 124 28.33 8.16 -1.17
C LYS A 124 28.91 9.51 -0.77
N GLY A 125 29.41 10.29 -1.73
CA GLY A 125 29.98 11.61 -1.51
C GLY A 125 29.04 12.58 -0.80
N HIS A 126 27.70 12.45 -0.96
CA HIS A 126 26.75 13.29 -0.22
C HIS A 126 26.79 13.01 1.28
N ARG A 127 26.98 11.75 1.68
CA ARG A 127 27.15 11.37 3.09
C ARG A 127 28.50 11.81 3.61
N GLU A 128 29.56 11.63 2.83
CA GLU A 128 30.94 12.04 3.17
C GLU A 128 31.04 13.55 3.34
N ALA A 129 30.44 14.34 2.44
CA ALA A 129 30.35 15.79 2.57
C ALA A 129 29.60 16.21 3.84
N GLY A 130 28.50 15.52 4.17
CA GLY A 130 27.77 15.79 5.43
C GLY A 130 28.62 15.52 6.67
N VAL A 131 29.42 14.46 6.67
CA VAL A 131 30.37 14.16 7.76
C VAL A 131 31.46 15.21 7.85
N ALA A 132 32.05 15.63 6.70
CA ALA A 132 33.06 16.67 6.66
C ALA A 132 32.58 18.03 7.19
N LEU A 133 31.26 18.31 7.03
CA LEU A 133 30.63 19.50 7.60
C LEU A 133 30.21 19.32 9.06
N GLY A 134 30.58 18.23 9.73
CA GLY A 134 30.26 17.97 11.13
C GLY A 134 28.78 17.67 11.41
N LEU A 135 27.99 17.29 10.39
CA LEU A 135 26.59 16.97 10.58
C LEU A 135 26.44 15.62 11.29
N SER A 136 25.49 15.56 12.24
CA SER A 136 25.11 14.29 12.88
C SER A 136 24.46 13.32 11.86
N LYS A 137 24.56 12.01 12.12
CA LYS A 137 23.96 10.95 11.25
C LYS A 137 22.48 11.21 10.96
N TRP A 138 21.73 11.69 11.95
CA TRP A 138 20.31 12.05 11.81
C TRP A 138 20.11 13.25 10.86
N ARG A 139 20.94 14.29 10.99
CA ARG A 139 20.87 15.47 10.09
C ARG A 139 21.26 15.08 8.65
N ILE A 140 22.30 14.26 8.49
CA ILE A 140 22.68 13.73 7.17
C ILE A 140 21.51 12.98 6.56
N PHE A 141 20.88 12.07 7.30
CA PHE A 141 19.74 11.31 6.79
C PHE A 141 18.56 12.22 6.43
N THR A 142 18.10 13.05 7.36
CA THR A 142 16.87 13.85 7.18
C THR A 142 17.03 15.02 6.20
N LYS A 143 18.22 15.62 6.12
CA LYS A 143 18.45 16.83 5.30
C LYS A 143 19.11 16.57 3.96
N LEU A 144 19.90 15.49 3.84
CA LEU A 144 20.63 15.19 2.61
C LEU A 144 20.08 13.95 1.91
N ILE A 145 19.87 12.83 2.63
CA ILE A 145 19.52 11.54 2.02
C ILE A 145 18.01 11.46 1.75
N MET A 146 17.18 11.72 2.75
CA MET A 146 15.73 11.54 2.69
C MET A 146 15.04 12.33 1.56
N PRO A 147 15.37 13.63 1.31
CA PRO A 147 14.75 14.36 0.20
C PRO A 147 15.09 13.78 -1.17
N GLN A 148 16.33 13.30 -1.35
CA GLN A 148 16.79 12.67 -2.59
C GLN A 148 16.17 11.28 -2.75
N MET A 149 16.14 10.49 -1.67
CA MET A 149 15.51 9.18 -1.62
C MET A 149 14.04 9.25 -2.05
N TRP A 150 13.26 10.17 -1.49
CA TRP A 150 11.85 10.36 -1.87
C TRP A 150 11.68 10.61 -3.36
N ARG A 151 12.49 11.50 -3.91
CA ARG A 151 12.43 11.82 -5.33
C ARG A 151 12.73 10.61 -6.21
N ILE A 152 13.75 9.81 -5.86
CA ILE A 152 14.14 8.61 -6.62
C ILE A 152 13.11 7.50 -6.44
N ALA A 153 12.54 7.36 -5.24
CA ALA A 153 11.56 6.32 -4.92
C ALA A 153 10.17 6.59 -5.51
N LEU A 154 9.79 7.86 -5.68
CA LEU A 154 8.42 8.28 -5.99
C LEU A 154 7.81 7.57 -7.22
N PRO A 155 8.49 7.43 -8.37
CA PRO A 155 7.92 6.70 -9.50
C PRO A 155 7.64 5.23 -9.20
N GLY A 156 8.56 4.57 -8.48
CA GLY A 156 8.37 3.18 -8.05
C GLY A 156 7.22 3.02 -7.05
N LEU A 157 7.13 3.92 -6.08
CA LEU A 157 6.01 3.94 -5.11
C LEU A 157 4.68 4.24 -5.79
N GLY A 158 4.65 5.11 -6.81
CA GLY A 158 3.47 5.39 -7.60
C GLY A 158 2.97 4.16 -8.35
N ASN A 159 3.88 3.40 -8.96
CA ASN A 159 3.51 2.15 -9.61
C ASN A 159 2.96 1.12 -8.60
N LEU A 160 3.57 0.99 -7.42
CA LEU A 160 3.05 0.13 -6.35
C LEU A 160 1.67 0.59 -5.85
N PHE A 161 1.43 1.89 -5.77
CA PHE A 161 0.11 2.41 -5.37
C PHE A 161 -0.98 2.06 -6.38
N MET A 162 -0.69 2.08 -7.68
CA MET A 162 -1.64 1.64 -8.71
C MET A 162 -1.95 0.14 -8.62
N ILE A 163 -1.00 -0.68 -8.21
CA ILE A 163 -1.22 -2.09 -7.91
C ILE A 163 -2.11 -2.22 -6.68
N LEU A 164 -1.76 -1.55 -5.58
CA LEU A 164 -2.51 -1.54 -4.33
C LEU A 164 -3.98 -1.15 -4.52
N MET A 165 -4.27 -0.16 -5.38
CA MET A 165 -5.64 0.24 -5.72
C MET A 165 -6.48 -0.92 -6.28
N LYS A 166 -5.88 -1.82 -7.03
CA LYS A 166 -6.54 -3.01 -7.58
C LYS A 166 -6.62 -4.15 -6.57
N ASP A 167 -5.59 -4.28 -5.73
CA ASP A 167 -5.52 -5.34 -4.71
C ASP A 167 -6.55 -5.13 -3.59
N THR A 168 -7.13 -3.93 -3.46
CA THR A 168 -8.28 -3.69 -2.57
C THR A 168 -9.46 -4.63 -2.87
N ALA A 169 -9.64 -5.05 -4.13
CA ALA A 169 -10.65 -6.02 -4.52
C ALA A 169 -10.52 -7.38 -3.80
N LEU A 170 -9.31 -7.76 -3.38
CA LEU A 170 -9.05 -8.99 -2.65
C LEU A 170 -9.75 -9.01 -1.28
N VAL A 171 -9.96 -7.84 -0.70
CA VAL A 171 -10.59 -7.70 0.63
C VAL A 171 -12.12 -7.95 0.57
N SER A 172 -12.71 -7.95 -0.63
CA SER A 172 -14.12 -8.35 -0.84
C SER A 172 -14.40 -9.76 -0.34
N VAL A 173 -13.40 -10.65 -0.39
CA VAL A 173 -13.51 -12.06 0.01
C VAL A 173 -13.81 -12.21 1.51
N ILE A 174 -13.30 -11.30 2.33
CA ILE A 174 -13.56 -11.26 3.79
C ILE A 174 -14.77 -10.36 4.15
N GLY A 175 -15.56 -9.96 3.16
CA GLY A 175 -16.84 -9.29 3.35
C GLY A 175 -16.79 -7.76 3.40
N LEU A 176 -15.66 -7.11 3.11
CA LEU A 176 -15.61 -5.64 3.03
C LEU A 176 -16.44 -5.13 1.83
N GLU A 177 -17.37 -4.24 2.08
CA GLU A 177 -18.26 -3.67 1.07
C GLU A 177 -17.58 -2.55 0.27
N GLU A 178 -16.61 -2.94 -0.55
CA GLU A 178 -15.95 -2.13 -1.55
C GLU A 178 -16.55 -2.40 -2.95
N ILE A 179 -15.97 -1.83 -4.04
CA ILE A 179 -16.54 -1.94 -5.41
C ILE A 179 -16.83 -3.39 -5.80
N MET A 180 -15.86 -4.31 -5.62
CA MET A 180 -16.00 -5.69 -6.08
C MET A 180 -17.09 -6.43 -5.30
N ARG A 181 -17.21 -6.19 -3.98
CA ARG A 181 -18.25 -6.77 -3.13
C ARG A 181 -19.64 -6.31 -3.57
N HIS A 182 -19.84 -5.02 -3.81
CA HIS A 182 -21.11 -4.51 -4.31
C HIS A 182 -21.44 -5.04 -5.71
N ALA A 183 -20.46 -5.19 -6.58
CA ALA A 183 -20.65 -5.85 -7.88
C ALA A 183 -21.11 -7.30 -7.72
N GLN A 184 -20.51 -8.09 -6.82
CA GLN A 184 -20.91 -9.46 -6.52
C GLN A 184 -22.34 -9.56 -6.02
N ILE A 185 -22.75 -8.65 -5.12
CA ILE A 185 -24.11 -8.57 -4.62
C ILE A 185 -25.06 -8.24 -5.78
N GLY A 186 -24.73 -7.26 -6.61
CA GLY A 186 -25.49 -6.91 -7.81
C GLY A 186 -25.67 -8.07 -8.78
N VAL A 187 -24.62 -8.86 -9.02
CA VAL A 187 -24.66 -10.11 -9.82
C VAL A 187 -25.63 -11.11 -9.22
N THR A 188 -25.59 -11.29 -7.90
CA THR A 188 -26.45 -12.27 -7.20
C THR A 188 -27.93 -11.93 -7.39
N VAL A 189 -28.27 -10.64 -7.30
CA VAL A 189 -29.66 -10.14 -7.43
C VAL A 189 -30.13 -10.11 -8.89
N SER A 190 -29.32 -9.51 -9.79
CA SER A 190 -29.71 -9.26 -11.18
C SER A 190 -29.51 -10.46 -12.11
N LYS A 191 -28.66 -11.43 -11.74
CA LYS A 191 -28.16 -12.53 -12.58
C LYS A 191 -27.44 -12.05 -13.84
N GLN A 192 -26.85 -10.85 -13.81
CA GLN A 192 -26.12 -10.24 -14.92
C GLN A 192 -24.62 -10.03 -14.61
N PRO A 193 -23.81 -11.09 -14.55
CA PRO A 193 -22.40 -11.01 -14.14
C PRO A 193 -21.57 -10.10 -15.05
N PHE A 194 -21.76 -10.19 -16.37
CA PHE A 194 -20.99 -9.39 -17.31
C PHE A 194 -21.20 -7.88 -17.08
N THR A 195 -22.45 -7.43 -16.88
CA THR A 195 -22.78 -6.02 -16.66
C THR A 195 -22.11 -5.48 -15.41
N PHE A 196 -22.27 -6.15 -14.27
CA PHE A 196 -21.72 -5.67 -13.00
C PHE A 196 -20.21 -5.73 -12.93
N TYR A 197 -19.56 -6.79 -13.43
CA TYR A 197 -18.11 -6.85 -13.47
C TYR A 197 -17.50 -5.86 -14.46
N MET A 198 -18.18 -5.58 -15.58
CA MET A 198 -17.74 -4.54 -16.52
C MET A 198 -17.81 -3.15 -15.86
N VAL A 199 -18.90 -2.84 -15.14
CA VAL A 199 -19.03 -1.59 -14.39
C VAL A 199 -17.93 -1.48 -13.32
N ALA A 200 -17.70 -2.54 -12.55
CA ALA A 200 -16.61 -2.55 -11.56
C ALA A 200 -15.25 -2.30 -12.22
N ALA A 201 -14.96 -2.95 -13.36
CA ALA A 201 -13.72 -2.73 -14.11
C ALA A 201 -13.53 -1.28 -14.55
N PHE A 202 -14.58 -0.64 -15.08
CA PHE A 202 -14.51 0.79 -15.44
C PHE A 202 -14.37 1.71 -14.23
N MET A 203 -14.97 1.36 -13.09
CA MET A 203 -14.78 2.12 -11.85
C MET A 203 -13.34 2.05 -11.35
N TYR A 204 -12.73 0.84 -11.32
CA TYR A 204 -11.32 0.68 -10.98
C TYR A 204 -10.40 1.38 -11.97
N LEU A 205 -10.72 1.33 -13.27
CA LEU A 205 -9.98 2.07 -14.30
C LEU A 205 -10.04 3.58 -14.04
N GLY A 206 -11.22 4.11 -13.75
CA GLY A 206 -11.40 5.54 -13.42
C GLY A 206 -10.59 5.95 -12.20
N LEU A 207 -10.65 5.18 -11.10
CA LEU A 207 -9.85 5.43 -9.90
C LEU A 207 -8.34 5.35 -10.19
N THR A 208 -7.91 4.38 -11.02
CA THR A 208 -6.51 4.25 -11.41
C THR A 208 -6.04 5.45 -12.22
N ILE A 209 -6.85 5.95 -13.18
CA ILE A 209 -6.52 7.15 -13.97
C ILE A 209 -6.39 8.39 -13.05
N LEU A 210 -7.29 8.55 -12.08
CA LEU A 210 -7.21 9.63 -11.10
C LEU A 210 -5.93 9.54 -10.25
N ALA A 211 -5.59 8.32 -9.78
CA ALA A 211 -4.38 8.07 -9.03
C ALA A 211 -3.11 8.35 -9.86
N MET A 212 -3.06 7.89 -11.13
CA MET A 212 -1.96 8.18 -12.06
C MET A 212 -1.77 9.69 -12.27
N THR A 213 -2.86 10.40 -12.48
CA THR A 213 -2.83 11.86 -12.67
C THR A 213 -2.26 12.55 -11.44
N GLY A 214 -2.73 12.17 -10.24
CA GLY A 214 -2.20 12.68 -8.96
C GLY A 214 -0.70 12.39 -8.80
N MET A 215 -0.27 11.17 -9.10
CA MET A 215 1.15 10.77 -9.04
C MET A 215 2.01 11.57 -10.01
N HIS A 216 1.55 11.78 -11.24
CA HIS A 216 2.27 12.60 -12.22
C HIS A 216 2.53 14.03 -11.70
N PHE A 217 1.54 14.65 -11.04
CA PHE A 217 1.72 15.97 -10.43
C PHE A 217 2.74 15.93 -9.26
N LEU A 218 2.72 14.91 -8.43
CA LEU A 218 3.68 14.73 -7.35
C LEU A 218 5.11 14.53 -7.86
N GLU A 219 5.30 13.71 -8.89
CA GLU A 219 6.59 13.48 -9.55
C GLU A 219 7.13 14.77 -10.18
N LYS A 220 6.29 15.50 -10.91
CA LYS A 220 6.66 16.78 -11.50
C LYS A 220 7.05 17.82 -10.45
N ARG A 221 6.37 17.83 -9.31
CA ARG A 221 6.70 18.70 -8.18
C ARG A 221 8.01 18.29 -7.51
N ALA A 222 8.24 17.00 -7.31
CA ALA A 222 9.47 16.46 -6.72
C ALA A 222 10.70 16.66 -7.63
N ALA A 223 10.50 16.72 -8.95
CA ALA A 223 11.57 16.96 -9.92
C ALA A 223 11.99 18.44 -10.03
N ARG A 224 11.24 19.39 -9.46
CA ARG A 224 11.59 20.84 -9.51
C ARG A 224 12.89 21.11 -8.80
N GLY A 225 13.75 21.91 -9.39
CA GLY A 225 15.04 22.32 -8.81
C GLY A 225 16.22 21.39 -9.11
N PHE A 226 15.99 20.31 -9.86
CA PHE A 226 17.09 19.49 -10.38
C PHE A 226 17.12 19.59 -11.89
N ALA A 227 18.18 20.17 -12.45
CA ALA A 227 18.40 20.18 -13.88
C ALA A 227 18.41 18.72 -14.37
N ARG A 228 17.62 18.41 -15.40
CA ARG A 228 17.89 17.25 -16.22
C ARG A 228 19.30 17.50 -16.79
N SER A 229 20.29 16.71 -16.38
CA SER A 229 21.51 16.59 -17.16
C SER A 229 21.04 16.13 -18.53
N ALA A 230 21.05 17.07 -19.48
CA ALA A 230 20.83 16.76 -20.87
C ALA A 230 21.90 15.75 -21.27
N GLN A 231 21.46 14.61 -21.72
CA GLN A 231 22.29 13.70 -22.51
C GLN A 231 22.50 14.28 -23.89
#